data_fac3bfd5c5f43cf117f3b171cffac26f
#
_entry.id   fac3bfd5c5f43cf117f3b171cffac26f
#
_cell.length_a   1.000
_cell.length_b   1.000
_cell.length_c   1.000
_cell.angle_alpha   90.00
_cell.angle_beta   90.00
_cell.angle_gamma   90.00
#
_symmetry.space_group_name_H-M   'P 1'
#
loop_
_entity.id
_entity.type
_entity.pdbx_description
1 polymer ?
#
loop_
_entity_poly.entity_id
_entity_poly.type
_entity_poly.pdbx_seq_one_letter_code
_entity_poly.pdbx_strand_id
1 'polypeptide(L)'
;MARHRQLAAQFPDNELARFSLGRALFDQGEYAEAREHLTAALVRKPDWMAVQILIGKCDLELGRPADARAAFEKARALAIAQHHEGPLAEVEDLLAELSESPRTSSA
;
A
#
# COMPACT_ATOMS: atom_id res chain seq x y z
N MET A 1 10.61 -6.50 -15.13
CA MET A 1 9.99 -5.20 -14.99
C MET A 1 9.39 -4.64 -16.28
N ALA A 2 10.08 -4.81 -17.40
CA ALA A 2 9.54 -4.35 -18.68
C ALA A 2 8.16 -4.92 -18.97
N ARG A 3 7.95 -6.18 -18.63
CA ARG A 3 6.68 -6.82 -18.88
C ARG A 3 5.54 -6.18 -18.10
N HIS A 4 5.79 -5.82 -16.84
CA HIS A 4 4.76 -5.19 -16.02
C HIS A 4 4.44 -3.79 -16.52
N ARG A 5 5.47 -3.04 -16.95
CA ARG A 5 5.24 -1.70 -17.50
C ARG A 5 4.47 -1.79 -18.80
N GLN A 6 4.76 -2.81 -19.61
CA GLN A 6 4.11 -3.00 -20.87
C GLN A 6 2.62 -3.30 -20.68
N LEU A 7 2.30 -4.17 -19.71
CA LEU A 7 0.90 -4.47 -19.42
C LEU A 7 0.16 -3.25 -18.92
N ALA A 8 0.78 -2.47 -18.03
CA ALA A 8 0.13 -1.28 -17.50
C ALA A 8 -0.08 -0.24 -18.60
N ALA A 9 0.86 -0.13 -19.55
CA ALA A 9 0.74 0.79 -20.66
C ALA A 9 -0.35 0.39 -21.63
N GLN A 10 -0.50 -0.91 -21.87
CA GLN A 10 -1.54 -1.41 -22.77
C GLN A 10 -2.93 -1.34 -22.14
N PHE A 11 -3.00 -1.51 -20.83
CA PHE A 11 -4.27 -1.54 -20.13
C PHE A 11 -4.24 -0.56 -18.94
N PRO A 12 -4.15 0.74 -19.23
CA PRO A 12 -3.95 1.73 -18.18
C PRO A 12 -5.07 1.80 -17.15
N ASP A 13 -6.28 1.38 -17.54
CA ASP A 13 -7.39 1.36 -16.61
C ASP A 13 -7.60 0.01 -15.95
N ASN A 14 -6.72 -0.95 -16.21
CA ASN A 14 -6.84 -2.28 -15.62
C ASN A 14 -6.19 -2.28 -14.25
N GLU A 15 -6.99 -2.48 -13.20
CA GLU A 15 -6.48 -2.43 -11.84
C GLU A 15 -5.49 -3.55 -11.54
N LEU A 16 -5.66 -4.73 -12.16
CA LEU A 16 -4.72 -5.82 -11.92
C LEU A 16 -3.36 -5.52 -12.53
N ALA A 17 -3.34 -4.92 -13.74
CA ALA A 17 -2.09 -4.55 -14.37
C ALA A 17 -1.37 -3.49 -13.55
N ARG A 18 -2.11 -2.52 -13.02
CA ARG A 18 -1.53 -1.49 -12.15
C ARG A 18 -0.99 -2.07 -10.86
N PHE A 19 -1.76 -2.97 -10.25
CA PHE A 19 -1.32 -3.62 -9.03
C PHE A 19 -0.06 -4.44 -9.27
N SER A 20 -0.02 -5.22 -10.36
CA SER A 20 1.14 -6.04 -10.68
C SER A 20 2.40 -5.21 -10.83
N LEU A 21 2.29 -4.10 -11.55
CA LEU A 21 3.43 -3.21 -11.72
C LEU A 21 3.82 -2.57 -10.40
N GLY A 22 2.84 -2.09 -9.64
CA GLY A 22 3.14 -1.49 -8.35
C GLY A 22 3.83 -2.45 -7.40
N ARG A 23 3.38 -3.70 -7.36
CA ARG A 23 4.00 -4.71 -6.51
C ARG A 23 5.43 -5.00 -6.94
N ALA A 24 5.66 -5.12 -8.25
CA ALA A 24 6.99 -5.38 -8.76
C ALA A 24 7.94 -4.21 -8.45
N LEU A 25 7.44 -2.98 -8.59
CA LEU A 25 8.23 -1.81 -8.24
C LEU A 25 8.56 -1.76 -6.76
N PHE A 26 7.57 -2.10 -5.92
CA PHE A 26 7.79 -2.16 -4.48
C PHE A 26 8.91 -3.16 -4.16
N ASP A 27 8.85 -4.34 -4.77
CA ASP A 27 9.84 -5.37 -4.52
C ASP A 27 11.25 -4.94 -4.94
N GLN A 28 11.35 -4.00 -5.86
CA GLN A 28 12.63 -3.49 -6.31
C GLN A 28 13.05 -2.21 -5.58
N GLY A 29 12.29 -1.78 -4.60
CA GLY A 29 12.63 -0.58 -3.84
C GLY A 29 12.24 0.72 -4.50
N GLU A 30 11.47 0.67 -5.58
CA GLU A 30 11.01 1.88 -6.27
C GLU A 30 9.69 2.33 -5.65
N TYR A 31 9.76 2.79 -4.42
CA TYR A 31 8.56 3.01 -3.61
C TYR A 31 7.68 4.15 -4.09
N ALA A 32 8.27 5.23 -4.56
CA ALA A 32 7.47 6.37 -5.03
C ALA A 32 6.67 6.00 -6.27
N GLU A 33 7.31 5.36 -7.23
CA GLU A 33 6.63 4.94 -8.44
C GLU A 33 5.62 3.83 -8.15
N ALA A 34 5.98 2.91 -7.25
CA ALA A 34 5.06 1.85 -6.84
C ALA A 34 3.78 2.44 -6.28
N ARG A 35 3.91 3.47 -5.43
CA ARG A 35 2.75 4.10 -4.82
C ARG A 35 1.83 4.72 -5.85
N GLU A 36 2.38 5.30 -6.90
CA GLU A 36 1.56 5.90 -7.97
C GLU A 36 0.68 4.86 -8.64
N HIS A 37 1.27 3.71 -8.98
CA HIS A 37 0.50 2.66 -9.66
C HIS A 37 -0.50 2.00 -8.73
N LEU A 38 -0.13 1.83 -7.45
CA LEU A 38 -1.04 1.26 -6.47
C LEU A 38 -2.23 2.18 -6.22
N THR A 39 -1.98 3.48 -6.16
CA THR A 39 -3.05 4.45 -5.99
C THR A 39 -4.00 4.42 -7.18
N ALA A 40 -3.46 4.28 -8.40
CA ALA A 40 -4.28 4.17 -9.59
C ALA A 40 -5.17 2.92 -9.53
N ALA A 41 -4.65 1.82 -8.98
CA ALA A 41 -5.46 0.62 -8.82
C ALA A 41 -6.62 0.85 -7.85
N LEU A 42 -6.40 1.62 -6.79
CA LEU A 42 -7.46 1.93 -5.82
C LEU A 42 -8.56 2.79 -6.42
N VAL A 43 -8.24 3.63 -7.40
CA VAL A 43 -9.28 4.43 -8.04
C VAL A 43 -10.33 3.52 -8.66
N ARG A 44 -9.90 2.39 -9.20
CA ARG A 44 -10.82 1.44 -9.83
C ARG A 44 -11.44 0.48 -8.81
N LYS A 45 -10.72 0.19 -7.73
CA LYS A 45 -11.21 -0.76 -6.73
C LYS A 45 -10.87 -0.22 -5.34
N PRO A 46 -11.68 0.72 -4.84
CA PRO A 46 -11.35 1.43 -3.59
C PRO A 46 -11.30 0.55 -2.34
N ASP A 47 -11.97 -0.61 -2.37
CA ASP A 47 -11.98 -1.50 -1.21
C ASP A 47 -10.92 -2.60 -1.28
N TRP A 48 -9.89 -2.41 -2.07
CA TRP A 48 -8.83 -3.42 -2.24
C TRP A 48 -7.84 -3.30 -1.09
N MET A 49 -8.07 -4.09 -0.07
CA MET A 49 -7.31 -4.02 1.19
C MET A 49 -5.82 -4.25 0.99
N ALA A 50 -5.44 -5.27 0.20
CA ALA A 50 -4.03 -5.57 -0.02
C ALA A 50 -3.29 -4.39 -0.63
N VAL A 51 -3.94 -3.67 -1.53
CA VAL A 51 -3.34 -2.50 -2.17
C VAL A 51 -3.18 -1.37 -1.14
N GLN A 52 -4.19 -1.19 -0.30
CA GLN A 52 -4.14 -0.17 0.73
C GLN A 52 -2.98 -0.41 1.70
N ILE A 53 -2.78 -1.67 2.08
CA ILE A 53 -1.67 -2.02 2.97
C ILE A 53 -0.34 -1.75 2.28
N LEU A 54 -0.22 -2.11 1.01
CA LEU A 54 1.02 -1.92 0.30
C LEU A 54 1.35 -0.44 0.11
N ILE A 55 0.33 0.40 -0.09
CA ILE A 55 0.54 1.85 -0.15
C ILE A 55 1.11 2.35 1.18
N GLY A 56 0.56 1.88 2.29
CA GLY A 56 1.10 2.26 3.60
C GLY A 56 2.55 1.85 3.76
N LYS A 57 2.91 0.66 3.27
CA LYS A 57 4.29 0.20 3.33
C LYS A 57 5.20 1.08 2.46
N CYS A 58 4.72 1.51 1.31
CA CYS A 58 5.47 2.47 0.49
C CYS A 58 5.72 3.76 1.27
N ASP A 59 4.71 4.25 1.96
CA ASP A 59 4.84 5.48 2.72
C ASP A 59 5.84 5.35 3.84
N LEU A 60 5.89 4.19 4.50
CA LEU A 60 6.90 3.95 5.52
C LEU A 60 8.30 4.04 4.92
N GLU A 61 8.52 3.40 3.79
CA GLU A 61 9.83 3.39 3.16
C GLU A 61 10.21 4.78 2.64
N LEU A 62 9.22 5.59 2.33
CA LEU A 62 9.45 6.96 1.86
C LEU A 62 9.60 7.96 3.01
N GLY A 63 9.54 7.49 4.24
CA GLY A 63 9.68 8.37 5.38
C GLY A 63 8.45 9.23 5.64
N ARG A 64 7.27 8.71 5.37
CA ARG A 64 6.01 9.43 5.54
C ARG A 64 5.11 8.71 6.53
N PRO A 65 5.46 8.72 7.82
CA PRO A 65 4.71 7.93 8.80
C PRO A 65 3.25 8.35 8.97
N ALA A 66 2.94 9.63 8.82
CA ALA A 66 1.55 10.07 8.93
C ALA A 66 0.70 9.53 7.79
N ASP A 67 1.25 9.54 6.57
CA ASP A 67 0.54 8.98 5.42
C ASP A 67 0.41 7.47 5.56
N ALA A 68 1.46 6.81 6.06
CA ALA A 68 1.41 5.38 6.29
C ALA A 68 0.32 5.03 7.29
N ARG A 69 0.23 5.79 8.37
CA ARG A 69 -0.81 5.56 9.37
C ARG A 69 -2.20 5.68 8.77
N ALA A 70 -2.43 6.72 7.97
CA ALA A 70 -3.72 6.91 7.33
C ALA A 70 -4.07 5.74 6.43
N ALA A 71 -3.09 5.24 5.66
CA ALA A 71 -3.33 4.11 4.77
C ALA A 71 -3.64 2.84 5.57
N PHE A 72 -2.89 2.60 6.65
CA PHE A 72 -3.14 1.42 7.47
C PHE A 72 -4.47 1.49 8.19
N GLU A 73 -4.91 2.69 8.61
CA GLU A 73 -6.21 2.81 9.26
C GLU A 73 -7.34 2.52 8.29
N LYS A 74 -7.20 2.94 7.04
CA LYS A 74 -8.18 2.58 6.02
C LYS A 74 -8.20 1.07 5.80
N ALA A 75 -7.03 0.45 5.75
CA ALA A 75 -6.94 -0.99 5.57
C ALA A 75 -7.55 -1.73 6.76
N ARG A 76 -7.37 -1.19 7.96
CA ARG A 76 -7.95 -1.78 9.16
C ARG A 76 -9.48 -1.77 9.07
N ALA A 77 -10.05 -0.65 8.67
CA ALA A 77 -11.48 -0.56 8.52
C ALA A 77 -12.01 -1.55 7.49
N LEU A 78 -11.29 -1.70 6.37
CA LEU A 78 -11.67 -2.68 5.35
C LEU A 78 -11.57 -4.11 5.87
N ALA A 79 -10.52 -4.40 6.63
CA ALA A 79 -10.34 -5.74 7.18
C ALA A 79 -11.46 -6.09 8.15
N ILE A 80 -11.87 -5.13 8.97
CA ILE A 80 -12.98 -5.34 9.89
C ILE A 80 -14.27 -5.56 9.11
N ALA A 81 -14.55 -4.70 8.14
CA ALA A 81 -15.77 -4.80 7.35
C ALA A 81 -15.85 -6.09 6.56
N GLN A 82 -14.72 -6.61 6.10
CA GLN A 82 -14.69 -7.81 5.29
C GLN A 82 -14.39 -9.07 6.10
N HIS A 83 -14.23 -8.93 7.40
CA HIS A 83 -13.96 -10.05 8.30
C HIS A 83 -12.69 -10.82 7.94
N HIS A 84 -11.62 -10.10 7.59
CA HIS A 84 -10.34 -10.71 7.26
C HIS A 84 -9.40 -10.63 8.45
N GLU A 85 -9.33 -11.69 9.22
CA GLU A 85 -8.56 -11.68 10.47
C GLU A 85 -7.05 -11.58 10.26
N GLY A 86 -6.53 -12.28 9.27
CA GLY A 86 -5.10 -12.24 9.00
C GLY A 86 -4.60 -10.84 8.65
N PRO A 87 -5.18 -10.22 7.63
CA PRO A 87 -4.81 -8.84 7.31
C PRO A 87 -5.06 -7.86 8.43
N LEU A 88 -6.12 -8.07 9.22
CA LEU A 88 -6.39 -7.21 10.36
C LEU A 88 -5.24 -7.26 11.37
N ALA A 89 -4.78 -8.47 11.70
CA ALA A 89 -3.67 -8.62 12.62
C ALA A 89 -2.41 -7.95 12.08
N GLU A 90 -2.14 -8.13 10.80
CA GLU A 90 -0.96 -7.51 10.18
C GLU A 90 -1.03 -5.99 10.30
N VAL A 91 -2.18 -5.42 9.98
CA VAL A 91 -2.34 -3.97 10.00
C VAL A 91 -2.24 -3.43 11.42
N GLU A 92 -2.81 -4.15 12.37
CA GLU A 92 -2.74 -3.70 13.77
C GLU A 92 -1.31 -3.73 14.28
N ASP A 93 -0.52 -4.73 13.85
CA ASP A 93 0.90 -4.75 14.20
C ASP A 93 1.63 -3.57 13.59
N LEU A 94 1.35 -3.25 12.33
CA LEU A 94 1.99 -2.12 11.67
C LEU A 94 1.64 -0.80 12.34
N LEU A 95 0.37 -0.64 12.72
CA LEU A 95 -0.05 0.58 13.42
C LEU A 95 0.61 0.68 14.80
N ALA A 96 0.75 -0.45 15.49
CA ALA A 96 1.41 -0.46 16.78
C ALA A 96 2.87 -0.05 16.67
N GLU A 97 3.55 -0.54 15.64
CA GLU A 97 4.94 -0.15 15.40
C GLU A 97 5.07 1.35 15.17
N LEU A 98 4.13 1.93 14.44
CA LEU A 98 4.16 3.36 14.20
C LEU A 98 3.98 4.15 15.49
N SER A 99 3.15 3.64 16.39
CA SER A 99 2.93 4.31 17.65
C SER A 99 4.15 4.22 18.58
N GLU A 100 4.87 3.11 18.47
CA GLU A 100 6.02 2.90 19.35
C GLU A 100 7.29 3.57 18.90
N SER A 101 7.42 3.77 17.62
CA SER A 101 8.66 4.29 17.13
C SER A 101 8.64 5.72 16.92
N PRO A 102 8.23 6.39 17.62
CA PRO A 102 8.14 7.70 17.44
C PRO A 102 9.19 8.46 17.78
N ARG A 103 9.43 8.32 18.17
CA ARG A 103 9.96 9.02 18.51
C ARG A 103 10.89 9.30 18.19
N THR A 104 11.00 8.65 18.01
CA THR A 104 11.98 8.62 17.64
C THR A 104 12.25 9.72 17.07
N SER A 105 11.85 9.93 16.58
CA SER A 105 12.14 10.81 15.95
C SER A 105 12.13 11.95 16.48
N SER A 106 11.59 12.12 17.11
CA SER A 106 11.43 13.22 17.58
C SER A 106 12.43 13.73 18.07
N ALA A 107 13.03 13.22 18.27
CA ALA A 107 14.04 13.75 18.93
C ALA A 107 14.69 14.73 18.25
#